data_6f5e117d89088ac0675cd14d753a2d88
#
_entry.id   6f5e117d89088ac0675cd14d753a2d88
#
_cell.length_a   1.000
_cell.length_b   1.000
_cell.length_c   1.000
_cell.angle_alpha   90.00
_cell.angle_beta   90.00
_cell.angle_gamma   90.00
#
_symmetry.space_group_name_H-M   'P 1'
#
loop_
_entity.id
_entity.type
_entity.pdbx_description
1 polymer ?
#
loop_
_entity_poly.entity_id
_entity_poly.type
_entity_poly.pdbx_seq_one_letter_code
_entity_poly.pdbx_strand_id
1 'polypeptide(L)'
;MNIPPCAYAALDTALWDWHAQKAQMPLYQFLGLPSPKTPTSLTIGINPPEVIKERVEIIISNPEVKALKIKLGSPDGIEYDKLIYSQVLDSTKNLDISIRVDANGGWSLEEAKIMMKWLSERKAEYIEQPLVEGDEDKLKYLFEGRSLPIFIDESCRFSEDVSRHYHYIDGVSLKLMKCGGITEAVKILNVAKSHNLKTMIGCM
;
A
#
# COMPACT_ATOMS: atom_id res chain seq x y z
N MET A 1 6.00 -23.97 18.91
CA MET A 1 5.81 -22.54 19.30
C MET A 1 5.64 -21.75 18.03
N ASN A 2 4.50 -21.08 17.86
CA ASN A 2 4.26 -20.28 16.64
C ASN A 2 4.87 -18.90 16.89
N ILE A 3 6.03 -18.62 16.31
CA ILE A 3 6.72 -17.35 16.48
C ILE A 3 6.05 -16.33 15.53
N PRO A 4 5.61 -15.16 15.99
CA PRO A 4 4.96 -14.17 15.14
C PRO A 4 5.92 -13.61 14.08
N PRO A 5 5.43 -13.26 12.87
CA PRO A 5 6.28 -12.76 11.78
C PRO A 5 7.14 -11.56 12.15
N CYS A 6 6.66 -10.66 13.01
CA CYS A 6 7.44 -9.50 13.47
C CYS A 6 8.71 -9.90 14.27
N ALA A 7 8.67 -11.00 15.02
CA ALA A 7 9.84 -11.51 15.72
C ALA A 7 10.88 -12.12 14.74
N TYR A 8 10.40 -12.82 13.71
CA TYR A 8 11.27 -13.24 12.61
C TYR A 8 11.88 -12.06 11.88
N ALA A 9 11.09 -11.02 11.59
CA ALA A 9 11.56 -9.82 10.93
C ALA A 9 12.71 -9.15 11.69
N ALA A 10 12.63 -9.10 13.03
CA ALA A 10 13.70 -8.54 13.86
C ALA A 10 15.01 -9.32 13.72
N LEU A 11 14.95 -10.66 13.80
CA LEU A 11 16.12 -11.51 13.67
C LEU A 11 16.70 -11.49 12.24
N ASP A 12 15.84 -11.65 11.25
CA ASP A 12 16.21 -11.66 9.83
C ASP A 12 16.88 -10.34 9.43
N THR A 13 16.29 -9.22 9.82
CA THR A 13 16.85 -7.88 9.54
C THR A 13 18.20 -7.69 10.23
N ALA A 14 18.35 -8.13 11.49
CA ALA A 14 19.62 -8.05 12.20
C ALA A 14 20.72 -8.88 11.53
N LEU A 15 20.39 -10.09 11.03
CA LEU A 15 21.34 -10.94 10.31
C LEU A 15 21.76 -10.33 8.98
N TRP A 16 20.80 -9.78 8.20
CA TRP A 16 21.11 -9.10 6.95
C TRP A 16 21.98 -7.85 7.17
N ASP A 17 21.67 -7.06 8.19
CA ASP A 17 22.47 -5.89 8.57
C ASP A 17 23.90 -6.28 8.96
N TRP A 18 24.04 -7.32 9.79
CA TRP A 18 25.34 -7.85 10.18
C TRP A 18 26.18 -8.30 8.97
N HIS A 19 25.55 -9.02 8.01
CA HIS A 19 26.23 -9.46 6.80
C HIS A 19 26.68 -8.28 5.92
N ALA A 20 25.82 -7.27 5.75
CA ALA A 20 26.14 -6.08 4.98
C ALA A 20 27.26 -5.27 5.61
N GLN A 21 27.23 -5.09 6.94
CA GLN A 21 28.31 -4.43 7.69
C GLN A 21 29.64 -5.19 7.56
N LYS A 22 29.62 -6.51 7.68
CA LYS A 22 30.82 -7.35 7.51
C LYS A 22 31.39 -7.26 6.10
N ALA A 23 30.55 -7.10 5.10
CA ALA A 23 30.95 -6.84 3.71
C ALA A 23 31.33 -5.38 3.45
N GLN A 24 31.20 -4.49 4.43
CA GLN A 24 31.43 -3.04 4.33
C GLN A 24 30.61 -2.38 3.20
N MET A 25 29.37 -2.84 3.04
CA MET A 25 28.45 -2.35 2.01
C MET A 25 27.10 -1.96 2.62
N PRO A 26 26.43 -0.90 2.13
CA PRO A 26 25.02 -0.68 2.43
C PRO A 26 24.18 -1.88 1.98
N LEU A 27 23.15 -2.23 2.76
CA LEU A 27 22.37 -3.43 2.52
C LEU A 27 21.77 -3.49 1.11
N TYR A 28 21.28 -2.36 0.56
CA TYR A 28 20.74 -2.36 -0.78
C TYR A 28 21.77 -2.75 -1.85
N GLN A 29 23.04 -2.33 -1.69
CA GLN A 29 24.13 -2.75 -2.57
C GLN A 29 24.50 -4.21 -2.37
N PHE A 30 24.52 -4.68 -1.13
CA PHE A 30 24.76 -6.08 -0.80
C PHE A 30 23.72 -7.00 -1.44
N LEU A 31 22.46 -6.53 -1.55
CA LEU A 31 21.37 -7.20 -2.26
C LEU A 31 21.39 -6.98 -3.78
N GLY A 32 22.36 -6.25 -4.33
CA GLY A 32 22.41 -5.93 -5.75
C GLY A 32 21.33 -4.97 -6.23
N LEU A 33 20.75 -4.18 -5.32
CA LEU A 33 19.68 -3.24 -5.63
C LEU A 33 20.24 -1.85 -5.94
N PRO A 34 19.60 -1.07 -6.83
CA PRO A 34 19.97 0.32 -7.06
C PRO A 34 19.64 1.19 -5.84
N SER A 35 20.27 2.36 -5.76
CA SER A 35 19.87 3.38 -4.76
C SER A 35 18.41 3.78 -4.95
N PRO A 36 17.61 3.85 -3.87
CA PRO A 36 16.19 4.18 -3.96
C PRO A 36 16.00 5.61 -4.46
N LYS A 37 15.09 5.78 -5.44
CA LYS A 37 14.74 7.07 -6.04
C LYS A 37 13.23 7.35 -5.98
N THR A 38 12.45 6.37 -5.53
CA THR A 38 11.00 6.49 -5.47
C THR A 38 10.57 7.36 -4.30
N PRO A 39 9.77 8.41 -4.53
CA PRO A 39 9.26 9.24 -3.46
C PRO A 39 8.34 8.43 -2.53
N THR A 40 8.40 8.73 -1.24
CA THR A 40 7.48 8.16 -0.26
C THR A 40 6.12 8.85 -0.31
N SER A 41 5.08 8.14 0.14
CA SER A 41 3.76 8.73 0.39
C SER A 41 3.64 9.12 1.86
N LEU A 42 3.06 10.28 2.14
CA LEU A 42 2.65 10.63 3.48
C LEU A 42 1.17 10.29 3.69
N THR A 43 0.86 9.71 4.84
CA THR A 43 -0.47 9.14 5.09
C THR A 43 -1.39 10.14 5.78
N ILE A 44 -2.60 10.26 5.24
CA ILE A 44 -3.75 10.93 5.86
C ILE A 44 -4.68 9.86 6.42
N GLY A 45 -4.83 9.81 7.73
CA GLY A 45 -5.75 8.90 8.41
C GLY A 45 -7.20 9.35 8.31
N ILE A 46 -8.13 8.44 8.65
CA ILE A 46 -9.56 8.74 8.77
C ILE A 46 -9.75 9.72 9.95
N ASN A 47 -10.24 10.92 9.64
CA ASN A 47 -10.49 11.99 10.61
C ASN A 47 -11.61 12.88 10.08
N PRO A 48 -12.21 13.75 10.94
CA PRO A 48 -13.15 14.76 10.47
C PRO A 48 -12.54 15.69 9.40
N PRO A 49 -13.35 16.16 8.43
CA PRO A 49 -12.86 16.95 7.29
C PRO A 49 -12.00 18.17 7.64
N GLU A 50 -12.36 18.86 8.73
CA GLU A 50 -11.59 20.01 9.22
C GLU A 50 -10.18 19.62 9.69
N VAL A 51 -10.04 18.48 10.36
CA VAL A 51 -8.74 17.93 10.79
C VAL A 51 -7.92 17.47 9.57
N ILE A 52 -8.59 16.88 8.57
CA ILE A 52 -7.95 16.47 7.32
C ILE A 52 -7.39 17.69 6.59
N LYS A 53 -8.19 18.77 6.48
CA LYS A 53 -7.75 20.00 5.84
C LYS A 53 -6.48 20.53 6.49
N GLU A 54 -6.47 20.68 7.82
CA GLU A 54 -5.30 21.16 8.57
C GLU A 54 -4.07 20.26 8.36
N ARG A 55 -4.24 18.93 8.44
CA ARG A 55 -3.14 17.97 8.23
C ARG A 55 -2.58 18.02 6.82
N VAL A 56 -3.43 18.10 5.81
CA VAL A 56 -2.99 18.22 4.43
C VAL A 56 -2.19 19.53 4.24
N GLU A 57 -2.68 20.66 4.74
CA GLU A 57 -1.99 21.94 4.65
C GLU A 57 -0.58 21.90 5.28
N ILE A 58 -0.45 21.25 6.46
CA ILE A 58 0.85 21.05 7.10
C ILE A 58 1.77 20.19 6.23
N ILE A 59 1.28 19.06 5.70
CA ILE A 59 2.07 18.12 4.92
C ILE A 59 2.55 18.77 3.61
N ILE A 60 1.66 19.43 2.87
CA ILE A 60 1.97 20.04 1.57
C ILE A 60 2.81 21.32 1.69
N SER A 61 2.98 21.86 2.89
CA SER A 61 3.94 22.95 3.12
C SER A 61 5.39 22.53 2.82
N ASN A 62 5.68 21.24 2.84
CA ASN A 62 6.94 20.70 2.38
C ASN A 62 6.87 20.43 0.86
N PRO A 63 7.61 21.17 0.01
CA PRO A 63 7.56 21.04 -1.45
C PRO A 63 8.15 19.72 -1.97
N GLU A 64 8.82 18.95 -1.13
CA GLU A 64 9.34 17.63 -1.50
C GLU A 64 8.28 16.52 -1.45
N VAL A 65 7.11 16.79 -0.88
CA VAL A 65 5.99 15.84 -0.87
C VAL A 65 5.43 15.67 -2.27
N LYS A 66 5.50 14.46 -2.79
CA LYS A 66 5.04 14.11 -4.15
C LYS A 66 3.88 13.13 -4.17
N ALA A 67 3.53 12.54 -3.03
CA ALA A 67 2.44 11.59 -2.93
C ALA A 67 1.78 11.60 -1.55
N LEU A 68 0.46 11.48 -1.54
CA LEU A 68 -0.35 11.26 -0.35
C LEU A 68 -1.01 9.88 -0.43
N LYS A 69 -1.10 9.19 0.70
CA LYS A 69 -1.91 7.99 0.87
C LYS A 69 -3.09 8.34 1.79
N ILE A 70 -4.30 8.14 1.32
CA ILE A 70 -5.53 8.44 2.06
C ILE A 70 -6.10 7.14 2.59
N LYS A 71 -6.29 7.05 3.91
CA LYS A 71 -7.00 5.95 4.54
C LYS A 71 -8.50 6.15 4.39
N LEU A 72 -9.16 5.15 3.83
CA LEU A 72 -10.60 5.03 3.65
C LEU A 72 -11.08 3.70 4.28
N GLY A 73 -12.31 3.28 3.98
CA GLY A 73 -12.91 2.12 4.64
C GLY A 73 -13.43 2.47 6.03
N SER A 74 -13.95 3.70 6.18
CA SER A 74 -14.54 4.17 7.42
C SER A 74 -15.74 3.30 7.85
N PRO A 75 -15.90 3.00 9.15
CA PRO A 75 -17.12 2.38 9.66
C PRO A 75 -18.37 3.23 9.44
N ASP A 76 -18.21 4.53 9.16
CA ASP A 76 -19.31 5.45 8.82
C ASP A 76 -19.76 5.32 7.36
N GLY A 77 -19.15 4.40 6.58
CA GLY A 77 -19.53 4.03 5.24
C GLY A 77 -18.88 4.89 4.14
N ILE A 78 -19.16 4.49 2.89
CA ILE A 78 -18.51 5.05 1.70
C ILE A 78 -18.83 6.53 1.43
N GLU A 79 -19.94 7.05 1.93
CA GLU A 79 -20.25 8.48 1.79
C GLU A 79 -19.32 9.34 2.65
N TYR A 80 -18.93 8.85 3.82
CA TYR A 80 -17.91 9.49 4.64
C TYR A 80 -16.52 9.38 3.98
N ASP A 81 -16.18 8.24 3.40
CA ASP A 81 -14.96 8.07 2.62
C ASP A 81 -14.86 9.07 1.46
N LYS A 82 -15.97 9.30 0.74
CA LYS A 82 -16.04 10.31 -0.33
C LYS A 82 -15.82 11.72 0.18
N LEU A 83 -16.37 12.04 1.35
CA LEU A 83 -16.19 13.34 1.99
C LEU A 83 -14.72 13.57 2.35
N ILE A 84 -14.07 12.58 3.00
CA ILE A 84 -12.64 12.61 3.33
C ILE A 84 -11.79 12.84 2.07
N TYR A 85 -12.02 12.02 1.04
CA TYR A 85 -11.26 12.10 -0.20
C TYR A 85 -11.44 13.44 -0.92
N SER A 86 -12.67 13.95 -0.97
CA SER A 86 -12.98 15.25 -1.57
C SER A 86 -12.27 16.40 -0.86
N GLN A 87 -12.19 16.35 0.47
CA GLN A 87 -11.45 17.36 1.25
C GLN A 87 -9.95 17.37 0.90
N VAL A 88 -9.34 16.19 0.70
CA VAL A 88 -7.93 16.13 0.26
C VAL A 88 -7.77 16.70 -1.15
N LEU A 89 -8.68 16.35 -2.08
CA LEU A 89 -8.64 16.88 -3.44
C LEU A 89 -8.72 18.41 -3.47
N ASP A 90 -9.64 18.98 -2.69
CA ASP A 90 -9.80 20.44 -2.62
C ASP A 90 -8.54 21.12 -2.08
N SER A 91 -7.90 20.52 -1.09
CA SER A 91 -6.65 21.05 -0.51
C SER A 91 -5.44 20.90 -1.44
N THR A 92 -5.48 19.95 -2.40
CA THR A 92 -4.34 19.64 -3.30
C THR A 92 -4.57 20.00 -4.76
N LYS A 93 -5.69 20.65 -5.10
CA LYS A 93 -6.14 20.88 -6.49
C LYS A 93 -5.15 21.55 -7.42
N ASN A 94 -4.27 22.40 -6.88
CA ASN A 94 -3.27 23.18 -7.62
C ASN A 94 -1.85 22.59 -7.52
N LEU A 95 -1.70 21.39 -6.99
CA LEU A 95 -0.43 20.74 -6.72
C LEU A 95 -0.26 19.48 -7.60
N ASP A 96 0.97 19.24 -7.99
CA ASP A 96 1.37 18.01 -8.68
C ASP A 96 1.70 16.92 -7.64
N ILE A 97 0.65 16.36 -7.05
CA ILE A 97 0.72 15.33 -6.01
C ILE A 97 -0.07 14.12 -6.44
N SER A 98 0.55 12.94 -6.42
CA SER A 98 -0.13 11.65 -6.60
C SER A 98 -0.99 11.32 -5.38
N ILE A 99 -2.21 10.85 -5.60
CA ILE A 99 -3.13 10.43 -4.53
C ILE A 99 -3.34 8.92 -4.62
N ARG A 100 -3.06 8.25 -3.53
CA ARG A 100 -3.20 6.80 -3.33
C ARG A 100 -4.24 6.54 -2.27
N VAL A 101 -4.97 5.46 -2.41
CA VAL A 101 -6.04 5.09 -1.48
C VAL A 101 -5.73 3.75 -0.84
N ASP A 102 -6.00 3.65 0.46
CA ASP A 102 -5.92 2.41 1.20
C ASP A 102 -7.23 2.25 2.01
N ALA A 103 -8.00 1.24 1.63
CA ALA A 103 -9.29 0.96 2.23
C ALA A 103 -9.20 0.03 3.46
N ASN A 104 -8.02 -0.54 3.73
CA ASN A 104 -7.76 -1.46 4.85
C ASN A 104 -8.83 -2.57 5.01
N GLY A 105 -9.36 -3.08 3.89
CA GLY A 105 -10.40 -4.11 3.89
C GLY A 105 -11.78 -3.63 4.35
N GLY A 106 -12.01 -2.32 4.40
CA GLY A 106 -13.23 -1.75 4.97
C GLY A 106 -14.45 -1.78 4.05
N TRP A 107 -14.32 -2.26 2.79
CA TRP A 107 -15.43 -2.28 1.84
C TRP A 107 -15.94 -3.68 1.54
N SER A 108 -17.25 -3.81 1.41
CA SER A 108 -17.85 -4.95 0.72
C SER A 108 -17.51 -4.94 -0.78
N LEU A 109 -17.75 -6.03 -1.49
CA LEU A 109 -17.50 -6.11 -2.94
C LEU A 109 -18.26 -5.01 -3.72
N GLU A 110 -19.53 -4.76 -3.36
CA GLU A 110 -20.33 -3.76 -4.05
C GLU A 110 -19.88 -2.33 -3.75
N GLU A 111 -19.52 -2.04 -2.49
CA GLU A 111 -18.92 -0.75 -2.12
C GLU A 111 -17.58 -0.52 -2.81
N ALA A 112 -16.73 -1.55 -2.88
CA ALA A 112 -15.45 -1.49 -3.57
C ALA A 112 -15.62 -1.15 -5.07
N LYS A 113 -16.62 -1.75 -5.77
CA LYS A 113 -16.94 -1.42 -7.16
C LYS A 113 -17.39 0.03 -7.31
N ILE A 114 -18.28 0.51 -6.43
CA ILE A 114 -18.78 1.89 -6.43
C ILE A 114 -17.61 2.86 -6.19
N MET A 115 -16.82 2.61 -5.16
CA MET A 115 -15.69 3.47 -4.79
C MET A 115 -14.59 3.47 -5.84
N MET A 116 -14.27 2.32 -6.43
CA MET A 116 -13.29 2.23 -7.50
C MET A 116 -13.66 3.11 -8.70
N LYS A 117 -14.92 3.06 -9.15
CA LYS A 117 -15.41 3.92 -10.24
C LYS A 117 -15.34 5.39 -9.83
N TRP A 118 -15.85 5.73 -8.66
CA TRP A 118 -15.89 7.11 -8.16
C TRP A 118 -14.49 7.73 -8.00
N LEU A 119 -13.52 6.95 -7.49
CA LEU A 119 -12.14 7.37 -7.30
C LEU A 119 -11.37 7.51 -8.61
N SER A 120 -11.66 6.64 -9.61
CA SER A 120 -10.99 6.72 -10.92
C SER A 120 -11.28 8.03 -11.65
N GLU A 121 -12.49 8.57 -11.48
CA GLU A 121 -12.88 9.87 -12.03
C GLU A 121 -12.21 11.05 -11.28
N ARG A 122 -11.50 10.79 -10.19
CA ARG A 122 -10.94 11.78 -9.25
C ARG A 122 -9.45 11.63 -8.98
N LYS A 123 -8.70 11.13 -9.98
CA LYS A 123 -7.23 11.06 -9.98
C LYS A 123 -6.61 10.13 -8.94
N ALA A 124 -7.34 9.19 -8.35
CA ALA A 124 -6.70 8.15 -7.55
C ALA A 124 -5.75 7.31 -8.42
N GLU A 125 -4.54 7.03 -7.92
CA GLU A 125 -3.52 6.28 -8.65
C GLU A 125 -3.79 4.77 -8.60
N TYR A 126 -4.21 4.27 -7.44
CA TYR A 126 -4.61 2.89 -7.20
C TYR A 126 -5.40 2.76 -5.89
N ILE A 127 -5.99 1.59 -5.67
CA ILE A 127 -6.63 1.20 -4.41
C ILE A 127 -5.84 0.06 -3.78
N GLU A 128 -5.49 0.23 -2.49
CA GLU A 128 -4.86 -0.78 -1.65
C GLU A 128 -5.91 -1.43 -0.76
N GLN A 129 -5.87 -2.76 -0.66
CA GLN A 129 -6.70 -3.63 0.17
C GLN A 129 -8.19 -3.22 0.20
N PRO A 130 -8.91 -3.32 -0.95
CA PRO A 130 -10.32 -2.92 -1.00
C PRO A 130 -11.23 -3.81 -0.16
N LEU A 131 -10.96 -5.13 -0.13
CA LEU A 131 -11.77 -6.14 0.53
C LEU A 131 -11.10 -6.66 1.80
N VAL A 132 -11.91 -7.09 2.77
CA VAL A 132 -11.42 -7.69 4.01
C VAL A 132 -10.60 -8.96 3.75
N GLU A 133 -9.56 -9.19 4.57
CA GLU A 133 -8.78 -10.42 4.55
C GLU A 133 -9.70 -11.64 4.75
N GLY A 134 -9.60 -12.63 3.86
CA GLY A 134 -10.47 -13.80 3.78
C GLY A 134 -11.50 -13.73 2.63
N ASP A 135 -11.69 -12.57 2.02
CA ASP A 135 -12.58 -12.35 0.87
C ASP A 135 -11.81 -12.29 -0.48
N GLU A 136 -10.59 -12.83 -0.54
CA GLU A 136 -9.73 -12.76 -1.74
C GLU A 136 -10.33 -13.48 -2.96
N ASP A 137 -11.22 -14.45 -2.75
CA ASP A 137 -11.95 -15.13 -3.82
C ASP A 137 -12.88 -14.19 -4.59
N LYS A 138 -13.24 -13.05 -3.99
CA LYS A 138 -14.06 -12.00 -4.62
C LYS A 138 -13.24 -11.03 -5.48
N LEU A 139 -11.90 -11.01 -5.34
CA LEU A 139 -11.02 -10.12 -6.14
C LEU A 139 -11.25 -10.27 -7.64
N LYS A 140 -11.52 -11.49 -8.14
CA LYS A 140 -11.83 -11.73 -9.55
C LYS A 140 -13.00 -10.88 -10.07
N TYR A 141 -14.05 -10.70 -9.27
CA TYR A 141 -15.22 -9.92 -9.65
C TYR A 141 -14.98 -8.40 -9.58
N LEU A 142 -14.00 -7.99 -8.78
CA LEU A 142 -13.57 -6.61 -8.73
C LEU A 142 -12.60 -6.30 -9.87
N PHE A 143 -11.73 -7.26 -10.20
CA PHE A 143 -10.68 -7.13 -11.21
C PHE A 143 -11.24 -7.03 -12.65
N GLU A 144 -12.27 -7.81 -13.00
CA GLU A 144 -12.81 -7.90 -14.35
C GLU A 144 -13.31 -6.57 -14.91
N GLY A 145 -13.84 -5.68 -14.09
CA GLY A 145 -14.33 -4.36 -14.52
C GLY A 145 -13.60 -3.19 -13.89
N ARG A 146 -12.38 -3.40 -13.40
CA ARG A 146 -11.66 -2.39 -12.64
C ARG A 146 -11.34 -1.14 -13.45
N SER A 147 -11.59 -0.01 -12.86
CA SER A 147 -11.21 1.31 -13.38
C SER A 147 -9.93 1.87 -12.75
N LEU A 148 -9.40 1.20 -11.72
CA LEU A 148 -8.15 1.51 -11.03
C LEU A 148 -7.34 0.23 -10.76
N PRO A 149 -6.02 0.33 -10.69
CA PRO A 149 -5.18 -0.77 -10.22
C PRO A 149 -5.53 -1.19 -8.79
N ILE A 150 -5.49 -2.50 -8.53
CA ILE A 150 -5.75 -3.11 -7.22
C ILE A 150 -4.44 -3.59 -6.62
N PHE A 151 -4.14 -3.13 -5.40
CA PHE A 151 -3.04 -3.63 -4.60
C PHE A 151 -3.58 -4.37 -3.38
N ILE A 152 -2.91 -5.44 -2.96
CA ILE A 152 -3.22 -6.13 -1.70
C ILE A 152 -2.13 -5.85 -0.67
N ASP A 153 -2.54 -5.65 0.59
CA ASP A 153 -1.68 -5.42 1.75
C ASP A 153 -1.86 -6.55 2.77
N GLU A 154 -2.93 -6.56 3.53
CA GLU A 154 -3.20 -7.57 4.55
C GLU A 154 -3.27 -8.98 3.97
N SER A 155 -3.77 -9.11 2.75
CA SER A 155 -3.84 -10.37 1.99
C SER A 155 -2.52 -10.80 1.33
N CYS A 156 -1.42 -10.07 1.55
CA CYS A 156 -0.08 -10.39 1.06
C CYS A 156 0.92 -10.44 2.21
N ARG A 157 1.07 -11.60 2.82
CA ARG A 157 2.03 -11.83 3.91
C ARG A 157 3.27 -12.54 3.43
N PHE A 158 3.11 -13.50 2.51
CA PHE A 158 4.18 -14.34 2.00
C PHE A 158 4.17 -14.40 0.46
N SER A 159 5.25 -14.86 -0.11
CA SER A 159 5.41 -15.04 -1.55
C SER A 159 4.36 -15.98 -2.17
N GLU A 160 3.88 -16.95 -1.38
CA GLU A 160 2.79 -17.85 -1.77
C GLU A 160 1.45 -17.11 -1.96
N ASP A 161 1.19 -16.05 -1.21
CA ASP A 161 -0.03 -15.25 -1.36
C ASP A 161 -0.01 -14.50 -2.69
N VAL A 162 1.15 -13.96 -3.07
CA VAL A 162 1.33 -13.36 -4.41
C VAL A 162 1.06 -14.37 -5.50
N SER A 163 1.64 -15.58 -5.38
CA SER A 163 1.44 -16.68 -6.34
C SER A 163 -0.02 -17.14 -6.43
N ARG A 164 -0.80 -16.96 -5.36
CA ARG A 164 -2.22 -17.32 -5.32
C ARG A 164 -3.11 -16.27 -5.97
N HIS A 165 -2.76 -14.98 -5.84
CA HIS A 165 -3.64 -13.88 -6.19
C HIS A 165 -3.23 -13.08 -7.44
N TYR A 166 -2.05 -13.33 -8.03
CA TYR A 166 -1.48 -12.52 -9.12
C TYR A 166 -2.41 -12.30 -10.32
N HIS A 167 -3.34 -13.20 -10.59
CA HIS A 167 -4.30 -13.06 -11.69
C HIS A 167 -5.33 -11.94 -11.50
N TYR A 168 -5.55 -11.50 -10.26
CA TYR A 168 -6.66 -10.61 -9.88
C TYR A 168 -6.18 -9.38 -9.11
N ILE A 169 -4.88 -9.04 -9.25
CA ILE A 169 -4.26 -7.85 -8.65
C ILE A 169 -3.30 -7.21 -9.63
N ASP A 170 -3.00 -5.94 -9.42
CA ASP A 170 -2.01 -5.17 -10.20
C ASP A 170 -0.73 -4.92 -9.39
N GLY A 171 -0.78 -5.14 -8.08
CA GLY A 171 0.38 -4.94 -7.23
C GLY A 171 0.21 -5.45 -5.80
N VAL A 172 1.29 -5.36 -5.06
CA VAL A 172 1.37 -5.78 -3.65
C VAL A 172 2.01 -4.71 -2.79
N SER A 173 1.50 -4.56 -1.57
CA SER A 173 2.09 -3.75 -0.51
C SER A 173 2.88 -4.66 0.44
N LEU A 174 4.18 -4.44 0.51
CA LEU A 174 5.11 -5.23 1.29
C LEU A 174 5.46 -4.50 2.58
N LYS A 175 5.41 -5.20 3.71
CA LYS A 175 5.85 -4.71 5.02
C LYS A 175 6.74 -5.75 5.68
N LEU A 176 7.98 -5.38 6.02
CA LEU A 176 8.97 -6.32 6.58
C LEU A 176 8.45 -7.04 7.83
N MET A 177 7.76 -6.32 8.72
CA MET A 177 7.21 -6.91 9.95
C MET A 177 6.08 -7.90 9.67
N LYS A 178 5.33 -7.71 8.58
CA LYS A 178 4.22 -8.58 8.19
C LYS A 178 4.73 -9.87 7.54
N CYS A 179 5.74 -9.80 6.68
CA CYS A 179 6.26 -10.95 5.94
C CYS A 179 7.37 -11.73 6.69
N GLY A 180 7.89 -11.20 7.80
CA GLY A 180 8.93 -11.87 8.56
C GLY A 180 10.36 -11.49 8.19
N GLY A 181 10.57 -10.39 7.47
CA GLY A 181 11.88 -9.80 7.24
C GLY A 181 12.28 -9.69 5.76
N ILE A 182 13.56 -9.41 5.56
CA ILE A 182 14.15 -9.11 4.25
C ILE A 182 14.19 -10.35 3.35
N THR A 183 14.47 -11.52 3.92
CA THR A 183 14.54 -12.78 3.16
C THR A 183 13.23 -13.08 2.43
N GLU A 184 12.10 -12.99 3.13
CA GLU A 184 10.79 -13.22 2.52
C GLU A 184 10.37 -12.04 1.62
N ALA A 185 10.74 -10.81 2.01
CA ALA A 185 10.51 -9.63 1.17
C ALA A 185 11.13 -9.79 -0.23
N VAL A 186 12.38 -10.27 -0.31
CA VAL A 186 13.05 -10.53 -1.59
C VAL A 186 12.31 -11.60 -2.41
N LYS A 187 11.78 -12.65 -1.78
CA LYS A 187 10.95 -13.64 -2.48
C LYS A 187 9.68 -13.03 -3.03
N ILE A 188 8.94 -12.25 -2.21
CA ILE A 188 7.74 -11.52 -2.65
C ILE A 188 8.05 -10.64 -3.86
N LEU A 189 9.14 -9.86 -3.81
CA LEU A 189 9.54 -8.99 -4.93
C LEU A 189 9.85 -9.79 -6.20
N ASN A 190 10.51 -10.93 -6.08
CA ASN A 190 10.85 -11.78 -7.23
C ASN A 190 9.58 -12.39 -7.86
N VAL A 191 8.65 -12.90 -7.04
CA VAL A 191 7.37 -13.43 -7.53
C VAL A 191 6.53 -12.32 -8.16
N ALA A 192 6.40 -11.17 -7.51
CA ALA A 192 5.68 -10.03 -8.07
C ALA A 192 6.26 -9.61 -9.43
N LYS A 193 7.59 -9.51 -9.54
CA LYS A 193 8.28 -9.18 -10.78
C LYS A 193 8.04 -10.23 -11.88
N SER A 194 8.04 -11.52 -11.56
CA SER A 194 7.80 -12.59 -12.55
C SER A 194 6.39 -12.54 -13.15
N HIS A 195 5.44 -11.94 -12.43
CA HIS A 195 4.05 -11.73 -12.86
C HIS A 195 3.75 -10.29 -13.31
N ASN A 196 4.78 -9.46 -13.49
CA ASN A 196 4.65 -8.04 -13.87
C ASN A 196 3.79 -7.21 -12.90
N LEU A 197 3.71 -7.61 -11.64
CA LEU A 197 3.01 -6.84 -10.61
C LEU A 197 3.86 -5.66 -10.14
N LYS A 198 3.19 -4.57 -9.82
CA LYS A 198 3.81 -3.42 -9.14
C LYS A 198 4.04 -3.73 -7.66
N THR A 199 5.00 -3.06 -7.07
CA THR A 199 5.31 -3.24 -5.64
C THR A 199 5.37 -1.91 -4.93
N MET A 200 4.85 -1.87 -3.72
CA MET A 200 4.99 -0.76 -2.78
C MET A 200 5.55 -1.32 -1.47
N ILE A 201 6.42 -0.54 -0.84
CA ILE A 201 6.91 -0.85 0.51
C ILE A 201 6.22 0.07 1.48
N GLY A 202 5.44 -0.53 2.37
CA GLY A 202 4.72 0.16 3.43
C GLY A 202 5.45 0.07 4.77
N CYS A 203 4.96 0.85 5.74
CA CYS A 203 5.30 0.70 7.14
C CYS A 203 4.09 0.25 7.97
N MET A 204 4.33 -0.17 9.21
CA MET A 204 3.25 -0.52 10.15
C MET A 204 2.66 0.75 10.76
#